data_d81fb5d039aeb2bc8e1246ee4902bc93
#
_entry.id   d81fb5d039aeb2bc8e1246ee4902bc93
#
_cell.length_a   1.000
_cell.length_b   1.000
_cell.length_c   1.000
_cell.angle_alpha   90.00
_cell.angle_beta   90.00
_cell.angle_gamma   90.00
#
_symmetry.space_group_name_H-M   'P 1'
#
loop_
_entity.id
_entity.type
_entity.pdbx_description
1 polymer ?
#
loop_
_entity_poly.entity_id
_entity_poly.type
_entity_poly.pdbx_seq_one_letter_code
_entity_poly.pdbx_strand_id
1 'polypeptide(L)'
;MIYYVDIDETICEYKGKREYPLASPIKKNIDKINKLHDEGNTVVYWTARGSVSGIDWTDLTMHQLSTWGAKFTDLKLGKPHYDIF
;
A
#
# COMPACT_ATOMS: atom_id res chain seq x y z
N MET A 1 6.79 5.65 -16.63
CA MET A 1 7.57 5.63 -15.37
C MET A 1 7.08 4.54 -14.42
N ILE A 2 7.94 4.09 -13.53
CA ILE A 2 7.60 3.12 -12.51
C ILE A 2 7.63 3.82 -11.16
N TYR A 3 6.52 3.74 -10.43
CA TYR A 3 6.39 4.32 -9.09
C TYR A 3 6.27 3.19 -8.07
N TYR A 4 7.15 3.17 -7.08
CA TYR A 4 7.04 2.28 -5.93
C TYR A 4 6.43 3.09 -4.79
N VAL A 5 5.29 2.67 -4.29
CA VAL A 5 4.49 3.43 -3.34
C VAL A 5 4.25 2.62 -2.08
N ASP A 6 4.56 3.21 -0.93
CA ASP A 6 4.22 2.61 0.36
C ASP A 6 2.71 2.63 0.59
N ILE A 7 2.23 1.73 1.43
CA ILE A 7 0.83 1.66 1.78
C ILE A 7 0.56 2.39 3.10
N ASP A 8 1.11 1.87 4.21
CA ASP A 8 0.84 2.42 5.54
C ASP A 8 1.44 3.81 5.70
N GLU A 9 0.65 4.74 6.21
CA GLU A 9 0.98 6.16 6.38
C GLU A 9 1.18 6.92 5.06
N THR A 10 0.87 6.28 3.93
CA THR A 10 0.94 6.92 2.61
C THR A 10 -0.44 6.98 1.97
N ILE A 11 -1.13 5.85 1.83
CA ILE A 11 -2.48 5.81 1.29
C ILE A 11 -3.52 5.39 2.33
N CYS A 12 -3.09 5.10 3.54
CA CYS A 12 -3.98 4.81 4.66
C CYS A 12 -3.37 5.30 5.96
N GLU A 13 -4.21 5.40 6.99
CA GLU A 13 -3.82 5.89 8.30
C GLU A 13 -4.52 5.12 9.39
N TYR A 14 -4.09 5.30 10.64
CA TYR A 14 -4.64 4.62 11.80
C TYR A 14 -5.06 5.66 12.83
N LYS A 15 -6.32 5.61 13.25
CA LYS A 15 -6.86 6.55 14.22
C LYS A 15 -6.84 6.04 15.65
N GLY A 16 -6.27 4.89 15.87
CA GLY A 16 -6.16 4.26 17.17
C GLY A 16 -5.04 3.25 17.13
N LYS A 17 -5.36 1.99 17.40
CA LYS A 17 -4.37 0.93 17.32
C LYS A 17 -3.87 0.78 15.88
N ARG A 18 -2.57 0.64 15.73
CA ARG A 18 -1.97 0.44 14.43
C ARG A 18 -2.03 -1.04 14.05
N GLU A 19 -3.22 -1.50 13.72
CA GLU A 19 -3.45 -2.86 13.24
C GLU A 19 -3.93 -2.79 11.79
N TYR A 20 -3.34 -3.57 10.92
CA TYR A 20 -3.63 -3.50 9.49
C TYR A 20 -5.13 -3.58 9.15
N PRO A 21 -5.92 -4.47 9.79
CA PRO A 21 -7.36 -4.50 9.49
C PRO A 21 -8.11 -3.22 9.82
N LEU A 22 -7.55 -2.35 10.66
CA LEU A 22 -8.18 -1.11 11.10
C LEU A 22 -7.75 0.10 10.30
N ALA A 23 -6.97 -0.08 9.24
CA ALA A 23 -6.49 1.01 8.42
C ALA A 23 -7.65 1.74 7.73
N SER A 24 -7.59 3.06 7.71
CA SER A 24 -8.55 3.91 7.01
C SER A 24 -7.88 4.54 5.79
N PRO A 25 -8.56 4.59 4.63
CA PRO A 25 -7.94 5.12 3.42
C PRO A 25 -7.75 6.64 3.48
N ILE A 26 -6.65 7.10 2.92
CA ILE A 26 -6.42 8.53 2.67
C ILE A 26 -6.81 8.77 1.22
N LYS A 27 -8.07 9.06 0.99
CA LYS A 27 -8.65 9.12 -0.36
C LYS A 27 -7.91 10.09 -1.26
N LYS A 28 -7.51 11.24 -0.74
CA LYS A 28 -6.77 12.25 -1.49
C LYS A 28 -5.49 11.68 -2.09
N ASN A 29 -4.76 10.88 -1.32
CA ASN A 29 -3.50 10.30 -1.79
C ASN A 29 -3.74 9.15 -2.77
N ILE A 30 -4.77 8.34 -2.51
CA ILE A 30 -5.16 7.28 -3.43
C ILE A 30 -5.53 7.86 -4.78
N ASP A 31 -6.28 8.94 -4.80
CA ASP A 31 -6.68 9.59 -6.06
C ASP A 31 -5.46 10.09 -6.85
N LYS A 32 -4.46 10.62 -6.17
CA LYS A 32 -3.22 11.06 -6.82
C LYS A 32 -2.49 9.90 -7.49
N ILE A 33 -2.38 8.78 -6.79
CA ILE A 33 -1.71 7.60 -7.32
C ILE A 33 -2.51 6.99 -8.47
N ASN A 34 -3.84 6.95 -8.32
CA ASN A 34 -4.72 6.47 -9.40
C ASN A 34 -4.55 7.28 -10.66
N LYS A 35 -4.38 8.59 -10.54
CA LYS A 35 -4.16 9.45 -11.69
C LYS A 35 -2.87 9.08 -12.42
N LEU A 36 -1.80 8.81 -11.67
CA LEU A 36 -0.54 8.36 -12.27
C LEU A 36 -0.74 7.05 -13.03
N HIS A 37 -1.49 6.13 -12.46
CA HIS A 37 -1.80 4.86 -13.12
C HIS A 37 -2.60 5.09 -14.41
N ASP A 38 -3.60 5.94 -14.35
CA ASP A 38 -4.45 6.24 -15.51
C ASP A 38 -3.67 6.95 -16.63
N GLU A 39 -2.59 7.63 -16.30
CA GLU A 39 -1.72 8.28 -17.26
C GLU A 39 -0.74 7.31 -17.94
N GLY A 40 -0.84 6.02 -17.65
CA GLY A 40 -0.02 5.00 -18.28
C GLY A 40 1.24 4.62 -17.51
N ASN A 41 1.39 5.11 -16.28
CA ASN A 41 2.54 4.74 -15.47
C ASN A 41 2.33 3.40 -14.79
N THR A 42 3.44 2.72 -14.49
CA THR A 42 3.42 1.51 -13.69
C THR A 42 3.42 1.89 -12.21
N VAL A 43 2.45 1.40 -11.47
CA VAL A 43 2.34 1.64 -10.03
C VAL A 43 2.50 0.33 -9.29
N VAL A 44 3.50 0.27 -8.41
CA VAL A 44 3.76 -0.91 -7.58
C VAL A 44 3.60 -0.50 -6.12
N TYR A 45 2.60 -1.05 -5.44
CA TYR A 45 2.50 -0.88 -4.00
C TYR A 45 3.45 -1.86 -3.33
N TRP A 46 4.33 -1.34 -2.51
CA TRP A 46 5.36 -2.11 -1.84
C TRP A 46 5.31 -1.82 -0.34
N THR A 47 4.97 -2.83 0.44
CA THR A 47 4.72 -2.67 1.87
C THR A 47 5.61 -3.58 2.71
N ALA A 48 5.93 -3.11 3.92
CA ALA A 48 6.67 -3.91 4.89
C ALA A 48 5.79 -4.88 5.67
N ARG A 49 4.46 -4.92 5.36
CA ARG A 49 3.56 -5.84 6.05
C ARG A 49 4.08 -7.27 5.94
N GLY A 50 4.19 -7.94 7.07
CA GLY A 50 4.68 -9.31 7.15
C GLY A 50 6.19 -9.47 7.17
N SER A 51 6.96 -8.40 7.01
CA SER A 51 8.41 -8.51 6.95
C SER A 51 9.05 -8.92 8.28
N VAL A 52 8.43 -8.57 9.40
CA VAL A 52 8.93 -8.89 10.74
C VAL A 52 8.22 -10.11 11.31
N SER A 53 6.88 -10.12 11.24
CA SER A 53 6.07 -11.18 11.86
C SER A 53 6.03 -12.47 11.07
N GLY A 54 6.32 -12.41 9.76
CA GLY A 54 6.19 -13.57 8.89
C GLY A 54 4.75 -13.92 8.53
N ILE A 55 3.77 -13.12 8.98
CA ILE A 55 2.36 -13.34 8.67
C ILE A 55 2.10 -12.91 7.23
N ASP A 56 1.36 -13.72 6.49
CA ASP A 56 0.97 -13.39 5.12
C ASP A 56 -0.23 -12.44 5.12
N TRP A 57 0.03 -11.18 4.80
CA TRP A 57 -1.00 -10.14 4.74
C TRP A 57 -1.50 -9.89 3.32
N THR A 58 -1.18 -10.76 2.36
CA THR A 58 -1.51 -10.54 0.95
C THR A 58 -3.01 -10.38 0.74
N ASP A 59 -3.81 -11.32 1.22
CA ASP A 59 -5.26 -11.29 0.99
C ASP A 59 -5.92 -10.06 1.60
N LEU A 60 -5.56 -9.73 2.85
CA LEU A 60 -6.08 -8.53 3.50
C LEU A 60 -5.69 -7.27 2.72
N THR A 61 -4.44 -7.17 2.32
CA THR A 61 -3.94 -5.98 1.60
C THR A 61 -4.62 -5.83 0.25
N MET A 62 -4.77 -6.92 -0.51
CA MET A 62 -5.50 -6.90 -1.78
C MET A 62 -6.94 -6.46 -1.58
N HIS A 63 -7.59 -6.97 -0.55
CA HIS A 63 -8.97 -6.60 -0.23
C HIS A 63 -9.09 -5.11 0.10
N GLN A 64 -8.15 -4.58 0.88
CA GLN A 64 -8.13 -3.16 1.22
C GLN A 64 -7.94 -2.29 -0.01
N LEU A 65 -6.96 -2.60 -0.85
CA LEU A 65 -6.70 -1.83 -2.06
C LEU A 65 -7.94 -1.83 -2.97
N SER A 66 -8.59 -2.98 -3.13
CA SER A 66 -9.80 -3.10 -3.93
C SER A 66 -10.94 -2.26 -3.33
N THR A 67 -11.16 -2.39 -2.02
CA THR A 67 -12.22 -1.67 -1.32
C THR A 67 -12.01 -0.16 -1.37
N TRP A 68 -10.77 0.28 -1.28
CA TRP A 68 -10.43 1.71 -1.32
C TRP A 68 -10.40 2.30 -2.74
N GLY A 69 -10.58 1.46 -3.75
CA GLY A 69 -10.54 1.90 -5.15
C GLY A 69 -9.14 2.26 -5.64
N ALA A 70 -8.11 1.68 -5.03
CA ALA A 70 -6.74 1.92 -5.45
C ALA A 70 -6.43 1.12 -6.72
N LYS A 71 -5.91 1.81 -7.73
CA LYS A 71 -5.48 1.19 -8.99
C LYS A 71 -3.97 0.96 -8.95
N PHE A 72 -3.54 -0.20 -9.38
CA PHE A 72 -2.12 -0.51 -9.35
C PHE A 72 -1.77 -1.62 -10.36
N THR A 73 -0.49 -1.70 -10.70
CA THR A 73 0.03 -2.69 -11.63
C THR A 73 0.45 -3.94 -10.88
N ASP A 74 1.08 -3.78 -9.71
CA ASP A 74 1.59 -4.90 -8.92
C ASP A 74 1.58 -4.56 -7.44
N LEU A 75 1.59 -5.58 -6.61
CA LEU A 75 1.66 -5.46 -5.15
C LEU A 75 2.79 -6.35 -4.65
N LYS A 76 3.70 -5.78 -3.87
CA LYS A 76 4.79 -6.51 -3.23
C LYS A 76 4.73 -6.34 -1.73
N LEU A 77 4.79 -7.44 -0.99
CA LEU A 77 4.85 -7.45 0.45
C LEU A 77 6.27 -7.84 0.90
N GLY A 78 6.53 -7.73 2.21
CA GLY A 78 7.82 -8.12 2.75
C GLY A 78 8.94 -7.15 2.45
N LYS A 79 8.63 -5.89 2.18
CA LYS A 79 9.65 -4.86 1.99
C LYS A 79 10.58 -4.85 3.19
N PRO A 80 11.90 -4.73 2.99
CA PRO A 80 12.84 -4.66 4.12
C PRO A 80 12.41 -3.60 5.12
N HIS A 81 12.46 -3.96 6.40
CA HIS A 81 12.00 -3.09 7.48
C HIS A 81 12.94 -1.91 7.72
N TYR A 82 14.12 -1.94 7.17
CA TYR A 82 15.11 -0.91 7.35
C TYR A 82 15.79 -0.57 6.02
N ASP A 83 16.27 0.65 5.93
CA ASP A 83 17.08 1.06 4.81
C ASP A 83 18.54 0.88 5.15
N ILE A 84 19.33 0.48 4.17
CA ILE A 84 20.73 0.16 4.38
C ILE A 84 21.58 1.10 3.55
N PHE A 85 21.48 2.30 3.75
CA PHE A 85 22.28 3.22 2.97
C PHE A 85 22.72 4.39 3.74
#